data_3a7902c35d149d4e770196528bcc519e
#
_entry.id   3a7902c35d149d4e770196528bcc519e
#
_cell.length_a   1.000
_cell.length_b   1.000
_cell.length_c   1.000
_cell.angle_alpha   90.00
_cell.angle_beta   90.00
_cell.angle_gamma   90.00
#
_symmetry.space_group_name_H-M   'P 1'
#
loop_
_entity.id
_entity.type
_entity.pdbx_description
1 polymer ?
#
loop_
_entity_poly.entity_id
_entity_poly.type
_entity_poly.pdbx_seq_one_letter_code
_entity_poly.pdbx_strand_id
1 'polypeptide(L)'
;VAGKWDRRSAVESIDEAEAAVRELREALTRAGVVLPSLRLDLISCAYEKPRPLVEFGRCTVGTARKLTAVLQEREKKASEER
;
A
#
# COMPACT_ATOMS: atom_id res chain seq x y z
N VAL A 1 -1.73 18.24 23.96
CA VAL A 1 -1.67 17.73 22.97
C VAL A 1 -2.81 16.87 22.50
N ALA A 2 -3.93 17.02 23.17
CA ALA A 2 -5.16 16.38 22.75
C ALA A 2 -5.57 16.78 21.33
N GLY A 3 -5.23 17.99 20.91
CA GLY A 3 -5.60 18.48 19.60
C GLY A 3 -4.85 17.86 18.43
N LYS A 4 -3.78 17.09 18.72
CA LYS A 4 -2.97 16.49 17.69
C LYS A 4 -3.74 15.42 16.89
N TRP A 5 -4.68 14.75 17.54
CA TRP A 5 -5.48 13.70 16.92
C TRP A 5 -6.97 14.01 17.02
N ASP A 6 -7.36 15.17 16.50
CA ASP A 6 -8.77 15.50 16.42
C ASP A 6 -9.41 14.68 15.27
N ARG A 7 -10.73 14.84 15.13
CA ARG A 7 -11.49 14.12 14.11
C ARG A 7 -10.94 14.38 12.70
N ARG A 8 -10.52 15.60 12.43
CA ARG A 8 -10.01 16.00 11.12
C ARG A 8 -8.72 15.28 10.78
N SER A 9 -7.80 15.21 11.74
CA SER A 9 -6.53 14.51 11.55
C SER A 9 -6.75 13.02 11.31
N ALA A 10 -7.69 12.42 12.02
CA ALA A 10 -8.03 11.01 11.85
C ALA A 10 -8.58 10.75 10.44
N VAL A 11 -9.49 11.61 9.95
CA VAL A 11 -10.06 11.47 8.62
C VAL A 11 -8.99 11.63 7.55
N GLU A 12 -8.11 12.63 7.67
CA GLU A 12 -7.03 12.85 6.73
C GLU A 12 -6.07 11.65 6.66
N SER A 13 -5.79 11.05 7.81
CA SER A 13 -4.92 9.88 7.88
C SER A 13 -5.53 8.68 7.15
N ILE A 14 -6.82 8.47 7.31
CA ILE A 14 -7.53 7.38 6.63
C ILE A 14 -7.63 7.65 5.13
N ASP A 15 -7.91 8.89 4.74
CA ASP A 15 -7.99 9.28 3.33
C ASP A 15 -6.65 9.05 2.62
N GLU A 16 -5.55 9.40 3.29
CA GLU A 16 -4.22 9.18 2.76
C GLU A 16 -3.94 7.69 2.59
N ALA A 17 -4.34 6.88 3.56
CA ALA A 17 -4.15 5.44 3.48
C ALA A 17 -4.96 4.82 2.34
N GLU A 18 -6.20 5.28 2.15
CA GLU A 18 -7.02 4.81 1.02
C GLU A 18 -6.41 5.19 -0.32
N ALA A 19 -5.87 6.39 -0.41
CA ALA A 19 -5.19 6.84 -1.62
C ALA A 19 -3.96 5.99 -1.90
N ALA A 20 -3.19 5.66 -0.86
CA ALA A 20 -2.01 4.82 -1.00
C ALA A 20 -2.36 3.42 -1.52
N VAL A 21 -3.43 2.83 -1.00
CA VAL A 21 -3.90 1.51 -1.46
C VAL A 21 -4.32 1.57 -2.92
N ARG A 22 -5.05 2.61 -3.31
CA ARG A 22 -5.50 2.79 -4.69
C ARG A 22 -4.32 2.94 -5.63
N GLU A 23 -3.38 3.79 -5.28
CA GLU A 23 -2.19 4.03 -6.09
C GLU A 23 -1.33 2.78 -6.23
N LEU A 24 -1.18 2.03 -5.15
CA LEU A 24 -0.43 0.78 -5.17
C LEU A 24 -1.12 -0.25 -6.06
N ARG A 25 -2.43 -0.37 -5.96
CA ARG A 25 -3.20 -1.31 -6.79
C ARG A 25 -3.04 -0.96 -8.27
N GLU A 26 -3.13 0.30 -8.61
CA GLU A 26 -2.97 0.75 -9.99
C GLU A 26 -1.56 0.47 -10.52
N ALA A 27 -0.54 0.74 -9.69
CA ALA A 27 0.84 0.48 -10.07
C ALA A 27 1.10 -1.01 -10.29
N LEU A 28 0.58 -1.85 -9.41
CA LEU A 28 0.69 -3.30 -9.54
C LEU A 28 -0.01 -3.81 -10.79
N THR A 29 -1.19 -3.28 -11.09
CA THR A 29 -1.94 -3.65 -12.28
C THR A 29 -1.14 -3.33 -13.54
N ARG A 30 -0.53 -2.16 -13.61
CA ARG A 30 0.31 -1.78 -14.75
C ARG A 30 1.54 -2.70 -14.88
N ALA A 31 2.03 -3.21 -13.77
CA ALA A 31 3.15 -4.14 -13.76
C ALA A 31 2.76 -5.59 -14.00
N GLY A 32 1.45 -5.86 -14.14
CA GLY A 32 0.96 -7.21 -14.35
C GLY A 32 0.93 -8.06 -13.08
N VAL A 33 0.95 -7.41 -11.92
CA VAL A 33 0.91 -8.11 -10.63
C VAL A 33 -0.47 -7.92 -10.01
N VAL A 34 -1.10 -9.03 -9.63
CA VAL A 34 -2.42 -9.00 -9.01
C VAL A 34 -2.33 -9.47 -7.57
N LEU A 35 -2.71 -8.59 -6.64
CA LEU A 35 -2.82 -8.93 -5.23
C LEU A 35 -4.31 -8.83 -4.87
N PRO A 36 -5.06 -9.93 -4.94
CA PRO A 36 -6.52 -9.88 -4.82
C PRO A 36 -7.01 -9.45 -3.44
N SER A 37 -6.18 -9.62 -2.42
CA SER A 37 -6.57 -9.27 -1.06
C SER A 37 -5.97 -7.94 -0.58
N LEU A 38 -5.35 -7.19 -1.47
CA LEU A 38 -4.78 -5.88 -1.12
C LEU A 38 -5.90 -4.94 -0.69
N ARG A 39 -5.81 -4.44 0.53
CA ARG A 39 -6.84 -3.56 1.09
C ARG A 39 -6.33 -2.80 2.29
N LEU A 40 -7.09 -1.80 2.69
CA LEU A 40 -6.86 -1.11 3.95
C LEU A 40 -7.41 -1.98 5.09
N ASP A 41 -6.64 -2.13 6.16
CA ASP A 41 -7.10 -2.85 7.34
C ASP A 41 -8.06 -1.94 8.13
N LEU A 42 -9.35 -2.26 8.05
CA LEU A 42 -10.39 -1.46 8.69
C LEU A 42 -10.27 -1.43 10.22
N ILE A 43 -9.75 -2.49 10.81
CA ILE A 43 -9.57 -2.55 12.26
C ILE A 43 -8.56 -1.49 12.70
N SER A 44 -7.50 -1.29 11.94
CA SER A 44 -6.48 -0.30 12.27
C SER A 44 -7.01 1.13 12.19
N CYS A 45 -8.11 1.34 11.47
CA CYS A 45 -8.74 2.66 11.32
C CYS A 45 -9.80 2.94 12.39
N ALA A 46 -10.16 1.94 13.20
CA ALA A 46 -11.27 2.03 14.14
C ALA A 46 -10.93 2.69 15.48
N TYR A 47 -9.66 2.97 15.70
CA TYR A 47 -9.21 3.55 16.95
C TYR A 47 -9.36 5.06 16.96
N GLU A 48 -9.41 5.63 18.18
CA GLU A 48 -9.47 7.07 18.36
C GLU A 48 -8.27 7.76 17.70
N LYS A 49 -7.11 7.11 17.78
CA LYS A 49 -5.90 7.55 17.10
C LYS A 49 -5.57 6.51 16.04
N PRO A 50 -6.16 6.60 14.85
CA PRO A 50 -5.96 5.57 13.85
C PRO A 50 -4.51 5.50 13.38
N ARG A 51 -4.05 4.26 13.19
CA ARG A 51 -2.78 3.99 12.55
C ARG A 51 -3.07 3.07 11.37
N PRO A 52 -3.55 3.64 10.28
CA PRO A 52 -3.99 2.83 9.15
C PRO A 52 -2.89 1.93 8.63
N LEU A 53 -3.20 0.66 8.48
CA LEU A 53 -2.29 -0.34 7.96
C LEU A 53 -2.81 -0.87 6.65
N VAL A 54 -1.91 -1.14 5.73
CA VAL A 54 -2.24 -1.75 4.45
C VAL A 54 -2.01 -3.24 4.56
N GLU A 55 -3.03 -4.02 4.22
CA GLU A 55 -2.95 -5.47 4.25
C GLU A 55 -2.74 -5.98 2.84
N PHE A 56 -1.62 -6.66 2.60
CA PHE A 56 -1.30 -7.21 1.28
C PHE A 56 -2.03 -8.52 1.03
N GLY A 57 -2.30 -9.28 2.09
CA GLY A 57 -2.97 -10.55 1.97
C GLY A 57 -2.08 -11.64 1.37
N ARG A 58 -2.73 -12.69 0.89
CA ARG A 58 -2.06 -13.84 0.31
C ARG A 58 -1.96 -13.70 -1.19
N CYS A 59 -0.90 -14.25 -1.76
CA CYS A 59 -0.78 -14.34 -3.21
C CYS A 59 -0.15 -15.67 -3.58
N THR A 60 -0.25 -16.04 -4.86
CA THR A 60 0.38 -17.27 -5.34
C THR A 60 1.89 -17.10 -5.43
N VAL A 61 2.60 -18.22 -5.49
CA VAL A 61 4.05 -18.21 -5.71
C VAL A 61 4.39 -17.50 -7.02
N GLY A 62 3.58 -17.74 -8.05
CA GLY A 62 3.77 -17.07 -9.35
C GLY A 62 3.68 -15.56 -9.25
N THR A 63 2.70 -15.05 -8.49
CA THR A 63 2.54 -13.63 -8.27
C THR A 63 3.73 -13.05 -7.51
N ALA A 64 4.19 -13.76 -6.48
CA ALA A 64 5.36 -13.34 -5.72
C ALA A 64 6.60 -13.24 -6.60
N ARG A 65 6.79 -14.20 -7.52
CA ARG A 65 7.90 -14.17 -8.47
C ARG A 65 7.80 -13.02 -9.46
N LYS A 66 6.60 -12.71 -9.91
CA LYS A 66 6.38 -11.55 -10.78
C LYS A 66 6.75 -10.25 -10.07
N LEU A 67 6.34 -10.12 -8.83
CA LEU A 67 6.68 -8.94 -8.04
C LEU A 67 8.19 -8.82 -7.86
N THR A 68 8.86 -9.94 -7.58
CA THR A 68 10.31 -9.98 -7.48
C THR A 68 10.95 -9.49 -8.77
N ALA A 69 10.48 -9.97 -9.92
CA ALA A 69 11.02 -9.58 -11.21
C ALA A 69 10.86 -8.09 -11.47
N VAL A 70 9.71 -7.53 -11.13
CA VAL A 70 9.43 -6.10 -11.30
C VAL A 70 10.39 -5.26 -10.47
N LEU A 71 10.61 -5.66 -9.22
CA LEU A 71 11.50 -4.93 -8.33
C LEU A 71 12.95 -5.03 -8.77
N GLN A 72 13.37 -6.20 -9.25
CA GLN A 72 14.73 -6.38 -9.78
C GLN A 72 14.96 -5.58 -11.05
N GLU A 73 13.97 -5.51 -11.91
CA GLU A 73 14.05 -4.71 -13.12
C GLU A 73 14.18 -3.22 -12.79
N ARG A 74 13.46 -2.75 -11.80
CA ARG A 74 13.57 -1.38 -11.32
C ARG A 74 14.95 -1.09 -10.78
N GLU A 75 15.51 -2.00 -10.02
CA GLU A 75 16.85 -1.88 -9.47
C GLU A 75 17.89 -1.80 -10.57
N LYS A 76 17.79 -2.66 -11.57
CA LYS A 76 18.68 -2.69 -12.73
C LYS A 76 18.63 -1.38 -13.50
N LYS A 77 17.43 -0.87 -13.74
CA LYS A 77 17.21 0.38 -14.45
C LYS A 77 17.83 1.57 -13.71
N ALA A 78 17.64 1.62 -12.39
CA ALA A 78 18.24 2.68 -11.56
C ALA A 78 19.76 2.63 -11.63
N SER A 79 20.35 1.43 -11.66
CA SER A 79 21.79 1.25 -11.79
C SER A 79 22.29 1.73 -13.14
N GLU A 80 21.54 1.51 -14.21
CA GLU A 80 21.91 1.92 -15.56
C GLU A 80 21.85 3.43 -15.77
N GLU A 81 21.04 4.13 -14.98
CA GLU A 81 20.89 5.59 -15.07
C GLU A 81 22.04 6.36 -14.45
N ARG A 82 22.95 5.70 -13.78
CA ARG A 82 24.12 6.35 -13.21
C ARG A 82 25.19 6.61 -14.31
#